data_2c907d933bf47b6142834ad865fd07a7
#
_entry.id   2c907d933bf47b6142834ad865fd07a7
#
_cell.length_a   1.000
_cell.length_b   1.000
_cell.length_c   1.000
_cell.angle_alpha   90.00
_cell.angle_beta   90.00
_cell.angle_gamma   90.00
#
_symmetry.space_group_name_H-M   'P 1'
#
loop_
_entity.id
_entity.type
_entity.pdbx_description
1 polymer ?
#
loop_
_entity_poly.entity_id
_entity_poly.type
_entity_poly.pdbx_seq_one_letter_code
_entity_poly.pdbx_strand_id
1 'polypeptide(L)'
;GPYILDSTKALELQELPASMVIIGGGVIGMEFAFIFARLGVKVTVIEYLDQILSLVDEDLAQEVFRSARTAGIRIHTGARVTSISERNDGQAEVAFENAVTGEAFPEITAEKVLMAVGRRPFLEGLGAKNIGLELENGGRAIRVDDTMQTNIENIYAIGDVTGKVMLAHVASHQGLVAIDNIMGKKTVMDYHGVPSA
;
A
#
# COMPACT_ATOMS: atom_id res chain seq x y z
N GLY A 1 12.00 14.95 -0.94
CA GLY A 1 12.53 15.66 -2.12
C GLY A 1 11.72 15.32 -3.37
N PRO A 2 11.98 15.94 -4.51
CA PRO A 2 11.22 15.77 -5.75
C PRO A 2 11.42 14.40 -6.40
N TYR A 3 12.36 13.63 -5.92
CA TYR A 3 12.67 12.28 -6.39
C TYR A 3 11.89 11.19 -5.63
N ILE A 4 11.30 11.49 -4.46
CA ILE A 4 10.47 10.53 -3.69
C ILE A 4 9.00 10.75 -4.02
N LEU A 5 8.36 9.67 -4.47
CA LEU A 5 6.97 9.63 -4.88
C LEU A 5 6.17 8.72 -3.94
N ASP A 6 4.94 9.07 -3.71
CA ASP A 6 3.87 8.16 -3.33
C ASP A 6 3.12 7.67 -4.59
N SER A 7 2.14 6.78 -4.41
CA SER A 7 1.35 6.24 -5.53
C SER A 7 0.59 7.31 -6.31
N THR A 8 0.13 8.38 -5.65
CA THR A 8 -0.57 9.49 -6.30
C THR A 8 0.38 10.25 -7.24
N LYS A 9 1.53 10.68 -6.70
CA LYS A 9 2.54 11.38 -7.49
C LYS A 9 3.12 10.53 -8.61
N ALA A 10 3.21 9.22 -8.43
CA ALA A 10 3.66 8.32 -9.48
C ALA A 10 2.68 8.26 -10.66
N LEU A 11 1.37 8.37 -10.42
CA LEU A 11 0.34 8.46 -11.46
C LEU A 11 0.29 9.83 -12.15
N GLU A 12 0.82 10.87 -11.51
CA GLU A 12 0.84 12.25 -12.04
C GLU A 12 2.11 12.58 -12.82
N LEU A 13 3.05 11.63 -12.95
CA LEU A 13 4.29 11.84 -13.69
C LEU A 13 3.98 12.23 -15.15
N GLN A 14 4.55 13.34 -15.58
CA GLN A 14 4.41 13.84 -16.96
C GLN A 14 5.47 13.22 -17.89
N GLU A 15 6.59 12.78 -17.34
CA GLU A 15 7.69 12.15 -18.06
C GLU A 15 8.10 10.84 -17.35
N LEU A 16 8.44 9.83 -18.14
CA LEU A 16 8.92 8.56 -17.61
C LEU A 16 10.37 8.70 -17.14
N PRO A 17 10.69 8.29 -15.91
CA PRO A 17 12.07 8.25 -15.46
C PRO A 17 12.83 7.11 -16.16
N ALA A 18 14.13 7.27 -16.36
CA ALA A 18 14.97 6.19 -16.90
C ALA A 18 15.11 5.03 -15.90
N SER A 19 14.99 5.30 -14.59
CA SER A 19 15.10 4.29 -13.55
C SER A 19 14.24 4.63 -12.32
N MET A 20 13.74 3.59 -11.66
CA MET A 20 12.93 3.71 -10.44
C MET A 20 13.29 2.61 -9.44
N VAL A 21 13.46 3.02 -8.18
CA VAL A 21 13.46 2.10 -7.04
C VAL A 21 12.08 2.14 -6.40
N ILE A 22 11.47 0.96 -6.18
CA ILE A 22 10.20 0.81 -5.47
C ILE A 22 10.47 0.17 -4.12
N ILE A 23 10.08 0.85 -3.05
CA ILE A 23 10.23 0.37 -1.68
C ILE A 23 8.89 -0.22 -1.24
N GLY A 24 8.87 -1.53 -1.04
CA GLY A 24 7.69 -2.35 -0.76
C GLY A 24 7.28 -3.21 -1.95
N GLY A 25 7.28 -4.53 -1.75
CA GLY A 25 6.88 -5.56 -2.72
C GLY A 25 5.45 -6.06 -2.53
N GLY A 26 4.59 -5.28 -1.88
CA GLY A 26 3.15 -5.55 -1.80
C GLY A 26 2.44 -5.30 -3.13
N VAL A 27 1.10 -5.47 -3.16
CA VAL A 27 0.28 -5.35 -4.37
C VAL A 27 0.55 -4.06 -5.12
N ILE A 28 0.47 -2.90 -4.45
CA ILE A 28 0.71 -1.59 -5.07
C ILE A 28 2.12 -1.51 -5.66
N GLY A 29 3.14 -1.92 -4.90
CA GLY A 29 4.53 -1.87 -5.38
C GLY A 29 4.76 -2.74 -6.59
N MET A 30 4.21 -3.96 -6.61
CA MET A 30 4.35 -4.89 -7.74
C MET A 30 3.55 -4.43 -8.96
N GLU A 31 2.34 -3.90 -8.81
CA GLU A 31 1.60 -3.32 -9.93
C GLU A 31 2.37 -2.18 -10.61
N PHE A 32 2.87 -1.21 -9.84
CA PHE A 32 3.71 -0.15 -10.38
C PHE A 32 5.01 -0.69 -11.01
N ALA A 33 5.63 -1.71 -10.41
CA ALA A 33 6.83 -2.32 -10.96
C ALA A 33 6.58 -2.88 -12.37
N PHE A 34 5.50 -3.59 -12.58
CA PHE A 34 5.14 -4.11 -13.90
C PHE A 34 4.75 -3.00 -14.88
N ILE A 35 3.99 -2.00 -14.45
CA ILE A 35 3.60 -0.86 -15.29
C ILE A 35 4.86 -0.15 -15.80
N PHE A 36 5.74 0.28 -14.90
CA PHE A 36 6.93 1.04 -15.28
C PHE A 36 7.93 0.19 -16.08
N ALA A 37 8.12 -1.07 -15.74
CA ALA A 37 8.99 -1.97 -16.51
C ALA A 37 8.49 -2.15 -17.96
N ARG A 38 7.17 -2.31 -18.16
CA ARG A 38 6.58 -2.39 -19.51
C ARG A 38 6.70 -1.10 -20.29
N LEU A 39 6.80 0.05 -19.63
CA LEU A 39 7.05 1.34 -20.23
C LEU A 39 8.54 1.61 -20.49
N GLY A 40 9.42 0.64 -20.21
CA GLY A 40 10.86 0.72 -20.48
C GLY A 40 11.71 1.32 -19.35
N VAL A 41 11.12 1.58 -18.19
CA VAL A 41 11.83 2.06 -16.99
C VAL A 41 12.63 0.92 -16.37
N LYS A 42 13.87 1.16 -15.96
CA LYS A 42 14.67 0.20 -15.18
C LYS A 42 14.16 0.16 -13.74
N VAL A 43 13.44 -0.91 -13.37
CA VAL A 43 12.82 -1.04 -12.05
C VAL A 43 13.60 -1.97 -11.14
N THR A 44 13.78 -1.52 -9.88
CA THR A 44 14.26 -2.36 -8.77
C THR A 44 13.28 -2.25 -7.61
N VAL A 45 12.81 -3.40 -7.10
CA VAL A 45 11.95 -3.49 -5.91
C VAL A 45 12.80 -3.91 -4.72
N ILE A 46 12.62 -3.25 -3.58
CA ILE A 46 13.23 -3.60 -2.30
C ILE A 46 12.10 -3.91 -1.33
N GLU A 47 12.04 -5.16 -0.87
CA GLU A 47 11.02 -5.67 0.06
C GLU A 47 11.67 -6.10 1.36
N TYR A 48 11.10 -5.64 2.47
CA TYR A 48 11.59 -5.95 3.82
C TYR A 48 11.37 -7.42 4.20
N LEU A 49 10.23 -7.99 3.81
CA LEU A 49 9.92 -9.39 4.07
C LEU A 49 10.70 -10.29 3.11
N ASP A 50 10.75 -11.58 3.42
CA ASP A 50 11.41 -12.60 2.61
C ASP A 50 10.66 -12.96 1.33
N GLN A 51 9.40 -12.49 1.20
CA GLN A 51 8.49 -12.72 0.09
C GLN A 51 7.84 -11.42 -0.36
N ILE A 52 7.69 -11.23 -1.67
CA ILE A 52 6.75 -10.23 -2.21
C ILE A 52 5.31 -10.71 -2.00
N LEU A 53 4.33 -9.79 -2.05
CA LEU A 53 2.92 -10.12 -1.91
C LEU A 53 2.64 -10.99 -0.68
N SER A 54 3.13 -10.59 0.48
CA SER A 54 3.13 -11.37 1.73
C SER A 54 1.74 -11.81 2.24
N LEU A 55 0.66 -11.28 1.69
CA LEU A 55 -0.72 -11.68 1.99
C LEU A 55 -1.29 -12.69 0.99
N VAL A 56 -0.50 -13.10 0.00
CA VAL A 56 -0.86 -14.06 -1.03
C VAL A 56 -0.13 -15.38 -0.76
N ASP A 57 -0.75 -16.50 -1.14
CA ASP A 57 -0.15 -17.82 -1.00
C ASP A 57 1.22 -17.89 -1.68
N GLU A 58 2.15 -18.60 -1.06
CA GLU A 58 3.57 -18.61 -1.45
C GLU A 58 3.78 -19.04 -2.92
N ASP A 59 3.06 -20.05 -3.38
CA ASP A 59 3.17 -20.55 -4.74
C ASP A 59 2.75 -19.51 -5.79
N LEU A 60 1.70 -18.74 -5.51
CA LEU A 60 1.25 -17.63 -6.35
C LEU A 60 2.25 -16.45 -6.31
N ALA A 61 2.74 -16.09 -5.13
CA ALA A 61 3.74 -15.04 -4.99
C ALA A 61 5.04 -15.39 -5.73
N GLN A 62 5.45 -16.66 -5.71
CA GLN A 62 6.61 -17.13 -6.48
C GLN A 62 6.39 -17.07 -7.99
N GLU A 63 5.17 -17.31 -8.48
CA GLU A 63 4.86 -17.16 -9.90
C GLU A 63 4.95 -15.71 -10.35
N VAL A 64 4.42 -14.77 -9.54
CA VAL A 64 4.57 -13.35 -9.79
C VAL A 64 6.04 -12.93 -9.74
N PHE A 65 6.82 -13.45 -8.80
CA PHE A 65 8.26 -13.18 -8.72
C PHE A 65 9.01 -13.63 -9.99
N ARG A 66 8.73 -14.85 -10.50
CA ARG A 66 9.30 -15.34 -11.76
C ARG A 66 8.92 -14.47 -12.95
N SER A 67 7.65 -14.09 -13.03
CA SER A 67 7.12 -13.20 -14.06
C SER A 67 7.80 -11.83 -14.03
N ALA A 68 7.98 -11.25 -12.85
CA ALA A 68 8.64 -9.98 -12.66
C ALA A 68 10.11 -10.02 -13.13
N ARG A 69 10.84 -11.09 -12.79
CA ARG A 69 12.22 -11.29 -13.27
C ARG A 69 12.28 -11.42 -14.79
N THR A 70 11.34 -12.13 -15.40
CA THR A 70 11.23 -12.23 -16.86
C THR A 70 10.95 -10.88 -17.50
N ALA A 71 10.19 -10.01 -16.84
CA ALA A 71 9.94 -8.64 -17.26
C ALA A 71 11.14 -7.69 -17.03
N GLY A 72 12.29 -8.19 -16.51
CA GLY A 72 13.50 -7.41 -16.26
C GLY A 72 13.48 -6.61 -14.95
N ILE A 73 12.51 -6.86 -14.07
CA ILE A 73 12.43 -6.22 -12.75
C ILE A 73 13.43 -6.91 -11.80
N ARG A 74 14.29 -6.13 -11.17
CA ARG A 74 15.16 -6.62 -10.09
C ARG A 74 14.41 -6.58 -8.77
N ILE A 75 14.50 -7.65 -7.98
CA ILE A 75 13.81 -7.73 -6.68
C ILE A 75 14.81 -8.18 -5.63
N HIS A 76 14.87 -7.43 -4.53
CA HIS A 76 15.57 -7.76 -3.30
C HIS A 76 14.55 -7.97 -2.19
N THR A 77 14.37 -9.22 -1.75
CA THR A 77 13.57 -9.59 -0.57
C THR A 77 14.46 -9.73 0.66
N GLY A 78 13.89 -9.72 1.86
CA GLY A 78 14.64 -9.73 3.12
C GLY A 78 15.58 -8.52 3.23
N ALA A 79 15.21 -7.38 2.65
CA ALA A 79 16.06 -6.23 2.49
C ALA A 79 15.42 -4.96 3.08
N ARG A 80 16.13 -4.30 3.99
CA ARG A 80 15.69 -3.08 4.68
C ARG A 80 16.38 -1.85 4.11
N VAL A 81 15.61 -0.89 3.61
CA VAL A 81 16.14 0.42 3.24
C VAL A 81 16.54 1.18 4.50
N THR A 82 17.75 1.67 4.54
CA THR A 82 18.33 2.40 5.67
C THR A 82 18.36 3.90 5.44
N SER A 83 18.58 4.33 4.19
CA SER A 83 18.53 5.76 3.83
C SER A 83 18.20 5.97 2.36
N ILE A 84 17.67 7.17 2.08
CA ILE A 84 17.50 7.71 0.74
C ILE A 84 18.08 9.11 0.75
N SER A 85 19.09 9.36 -0.07
CA SER A 85 19.75 10.64 -0.20
C SER A 85 19.68 11.16 -1.64
N GLU A 86 19.82 12.47 -1.80
CA GLU A 86 19.92 13.11 -3.10
C GLU A 86 21.38 13.24 -3.49
N ARG A 87 21.69 12.85 -4.71
CA ARG A 87 23.01 13.04 -5.29
C ARG A 87 23.12 14.40 -5.97
N ASN A 88 24.35 14.85 -6.22
CA ASN A 88 24.62 16.11 -6.90
C ASN A 88 24.09 16.15 -8.36
N ASP A 89 23.82 15.00 -8.95
CA ASP A 89 23.25 14.85 -10.31
C ASP A 89 21.70 14.83 -10.32
N GLY A 90 21.06 15.05 -9.16
CA GLY A 90 19.60 15.06 -9.00
C GLY A 90 18.95 13.67 -8.93
N GLN A 91 19.76 12.61 -8.93
CA GLN A 91 19.27 11.24 -8.70
C GLN A 91 19.18 10.92 -7.22
N ALA A 92 18.33 9.95 -6.88
CA ALA A 92 18.29 9.37 -5.55
C ALA A 92 19.29 8.24 -5.43
N GLU A 93 19.98 8.19 -4.30
CA GLU A 93 20.81 7.08 -3.86
C GLU A 93 20.12 6.36 -2.71
N VAL A 94 19.90 5.05 -2.87
CA VAL A 94 19.19 4.22 -1.90
C VAL A 94 20.16 3.24 -1.27
N ALA A 95 20.41 3.41 0.02
CA ALA A 95 21.17 2.45 0.82
C ALA A 95 20.23 1.46 1.48
N PHE A 96 20.60 0.19 1.48
CA PHE A 96 19.83 -0.88 2.07
C PHE A 96 20.71 -2.03 2.52
N GLU A 97 20.18 -2.88 3.37
CA GLU A 97 20.91 -3.97 4.00
C GLU A 97 20.03 -5.22 4.13
N ASN A 98 20.64 -6.37 4.37
CA ASN A 98 19.90 -7.56 4.75
C ASN A 98 19.13 -7.31 6.06
N ALA A 99 17.82 -7.54 6.06
CA ALA A 99 16.93 -7.21 7.17
C ALA A 99 17.22 -8.01 8.46
N VAL A 100 17.88 -9.17 8.33
CA VAL A 100 18.20 -10.07 9.44
C VAL A 100 19.65 -9.88 9.91
N THR A 101 20.61 -9.91 8.98
CA THR A 101 22.04 -9.86 9.32
C THR A 101 22.60 -8.44 9.47
N GLY A 102 21.94 -7.44 8.90
CA GLY A 102 22.44 -6.06 8.82
C GLY A 102 23.60 -5.88 7.84
N GLU A 103 23.92 -6.88 7.02
CA GLU A 103 24.93 -6.77 5.99
C GLU A 103 24.47 -5.81 4.89
N ALA A 104 25.29 -4.79 4.60
CA ALA A 104 24.96 -3.80 3.60
C ALA A 104 25.03 -4.39 2.18
N PHE A 105 24.02 -4.07 1.37
CA PHE A 105 24.09 -4.30 -0.07
C PHE A 105 24.72 -3.10 -0.79
N PRO A 106 25.19 -3.27 -2.02
CA PRO A 106 25.58 -2.14 -2.85
C PRO A 106 24.43 -1.16 -3.04
N GLU A 107 24.72 0.13 -2.87
CA GLU A 107 23.74 1.20 -3.06
C GLU A 107 23.18 1.23 -4.48
N ILE A 108 21.92 1.60 -4.61
CA ILE A 108 21.23 1.71 -5.90
C ILE A 108 20.92 3.17 -6.19
N THR A 109 21.31 3.62 -7.37
CA THR A 109 20.97 4.96 -7.87
C THR A 109 19.77 4.88 -8.81
N ALA A 110 18.82 5.80 -8.66
CA ALA A 110 17.65 5.91 -9.53
C ALA A 110 17.14 7.36 -9.64
N GLU A 111 16.48 7.69 -10.75
CA GLU A 111 15.87 9.02 -10.92
C GLU A 111 14.68 9.23 -9.99
N LYS A 112 13.92 8.17 -9.70
CA LYS A 112 12.76 8.24 -8.81
C LYS A 112 12.75 7.07 -7.83
N VAL A 113 12.20 7.34 -6.66
CA VAL A 113 11.93 6.33 -5.62
C VAL A 113 10.44 6.38 -5.30
N LEU A 114 9.75 5.25 -5.47
CA LEU A 114 8.35 5.09 -5.10
C LEU A 114 8.24 4.45 -3.72
N MET A 115 7.56 5.11 -2.80
CA MET A 115 7.23 4.56 -1.49
C MET A 115 5.91 3.80 -1.57
N ALA A 116 5.96 2.47 -1.47
CA ALA A 116 4.80 1.55 -1.54
C ALA A 116 4.73 0.63 -0.31
N VAL A 117 5.10 1.14 0.87
CA VAL A 117 5.24 0.39 2.14
C VAL A 117 3.92 0.14 2.88
N GLY A 118 2.80 0.31 2.22
CA GLY A 118 1.46 0.03 2.73
C GLY A 118 0.55 1.26 2.80
N ARG A 119 -0.72 0.99 3.12
CA ARG A 119 -1.77 2.00 3.29
C ARG A 119 -2.20 2.05 4.75
N ARG A 120 -2.71 3.19 5.14
CA ARG A 120 -3.33 3.38 6.46
C ARG A 120 -4.59 4.25 6.30
N PRO A 121 -5.57 4.08 7.19
CA PRO A 121 -6.71 4.98 7.26
C PRO A 121 -6.26 6.43 7.40
N PHE A 122 -6.95 7.34 6.73
CA PHE A 122 -6.68 8.77 6.79
C PHE A 122 -7.82 9.46 7.54
N LEU A 123 -7.52 10.02 8.72
CA LEU A 123 -8.47 10.65 9.63
C LEU A 123 -8.22 12.15 9.81
N GLU A 124 -7.17 12.68 9.15
CA GLU A 124 -6.82 14.09 9.29
C GLU A 124 -7.94 14.98 8.72
N GLY A 125 -8.26 16.06 9.42
CA GLY A 125 -9.33 16.98 9.03
C GLY A 125 -10.76 16.52 9.38
N LEU A 126 -10.96 15.25 9.74
CA LEU A 126 -12.30 14.72 10.07
C LEU A 126 -12.82 15.23 11.43
N GLY A 127 -11.94 15.68 12.33
CA GLY A 127 -12.33 16.11 13.67
C GLY A 127 -12.91 14.98 14.54
N ALA A 128 -12.57 13.73 14.27
CA ALA A 128 -13.14 12.54 14.92
C ALA A 128 -13.13 12.62 16.45
N LYS A 129 -12.05 13.13 17.06
CA LYS A 129 -11.93 13.31 18.50
C LYS A 129 -12.87 14.40 19.05
N ASN A 130 -13.19 15.42 18.25
CA ASN A 130 -14.01 16.57 18.70
C ASN A 130 -15.46 16.16 18.93
N ILE A 131 -15.92 15.13 18.22
CA ILE A 131 -17.29 14.60 18.35
C ILE A 131 -17.33 13.29 19.15
N GLY A 132 -16.20 12.83 19.70
CA GLY A 132 -16.14 11.62 20.53
C GLY A 132 -16.27 10.32 19.74
N LEU A 133 -15.83 10.27 18.47
CA LEU A 133 -15.75 9.02 17.73
C LEU A 133 -14.76 8.06 18.38
N GLU A 134 -15.18 6.83 18.60
CA GLU A 134 -14.30 5.75 19.03
C GLU A 134 -13.38 5.32 17.88
N LEU A 135 -12.09 5.23 18.21
CA LEU A 135 -11.07 4.79 17.27
C LEU A 135 -10.49 3.45 17.71
N GLU A 136 -10.14 2.62 16.75
CA GLU A 136 -9.43 1.35 16.95
C GLU A 136 -8.04 1.36 16.28
N ASN A 137 -7.32 0.23 16.35
CA ASN A 137 -5.99 0.10 15.78
C ASN A 137 -4.99 1.18 16.28
N GLY A 138 -5.02 1.46 17.59
CA GLY A 138 -4.16 2.48 18.19
C GLY A 138 -4.52 3.91 17.79
N GLY A 139 -5.79 4.18 17.52
CA GLY A 139 -6.28 5.51 17.15
C GLY A 139 -6.15 5.84 15.66
N ARG A 140 -5.96 4.81 14.82
CA ARG A 140 -5.69 4.97 13.39
C ARG A 140 -6.89 4.67 12.49
N ALA A 141 -7.96 4.08 13.02
CA ALA A 141 -9.15 3.71 12.26
C ALA A 141 -10.41 4.06 13.04
N ILE A 142 -11.54 4.31 12.35
CA ILE A 142 -12.84 4.52 12.98
C ILE A 142 -13.41 3.15 13.32
N ARG A 143 -13.77 2.97 14.60
CA ARG A 143 -14.47 1.77 15.06
C ARG A 143 -15.90 1.76 14.54
N VAL A 144 -16.30 0.65 13.95
CA VAL A 144 -17.67 0.38 13.52
C VAL A 144 -18.08 -1.03 13.91
N ASP A 145 -19.38 -1.22 14.15
CA ASP A 145 -19.97 -2.54 14.29
C ASP A 145 -20.21 -3.22 12.91
N ASP A 146 -20.84 -4.38 12.91
CA ASP A 146 -21.11 -5.13 11.68
C ASP A 146 -22.19 -4.50 10.79
N THR A 147 -22.91 -3.49 11.29
CA THR A 147 -23.85 -2.67 10.53
C THR A 147 -23.22 -1.42 9.92
N MET A 148 -21.91 -1.25 10.11
CA MET A 148 -21.11 -0.08 9.74
C MET A 148 -21.42 1.18 10.57
N GLN A 149 -22.18 1.04 11.67
CA GLN A 149 -22.48 2.15 12.57
C GLN A 149 -21.31 2.39 13.54
N THR A 150 -21.02 3.66 13.80
CA THR A 150 -20.05 4.07 14.82
C THR A 150 -20.69 4.06 16.22
N ASN A 151 -19.92 4.43 17.25
CA ASN A 151 -20.45 4.65 18.60
C ASN A 151 -21.40 5.85 18.70
N ILE A 152 -21.50 6.67 17.66
CA ILE A 152 -22.39 7.83 17.63
C ILE A 152 -23.61 7.50 16.77
N GLU A 153 -24.80 7.67 17.33
CA GLU A 153 -26.05 7.47 16.61
C GLU A 153 -26.09 8.27 15.31
N ASN A 154 -26.59 7.66 14.23
CA ASN A 154 -26.70 8.23 12.88
C ASN A 154 -25.36 8.57 12.18
N ILE A 155 -24.22 8.13 12.73
CA ILE A 155 -22.91 8.23 12.06
C ILE A 155 -22.43 6.84 11.68
N TYR A 156 -22.15 6.66 10.40
CA TYR A 156 -21.61 5.43 9.81
C TYR A 156 -20.25 5.71 9.21
N ALA A 157 -19.39 4.69 9.16
CA ALA A 157 -18.12 4.78 8.46
C ALA A 157 -17.90 3.54 7.59
N ILE A 158 -17.39 3.73 6.37
CA ILE A 158 -17.17 2.67 5.38
C ILE A 158 -15.82 2.85 4.69
N GLY A 159 -15.32 1.77 4.09
CA GLY A 159 -14.08 1.77 3.34
C GLY A 159 -12.83 1.81 4.21
N ASP A 160 -11.75 2.28 3.63
CA ASP A 160 -10.39 2.25 4.21
C ASP A 160 -10.31 2.94 5.58
N VAL A 161 -11.16 3.93 5.84
CA VAL A 161 -11.20 4.66 7.11
C VAL A 161 -11.53 3.78 8.31
N THR A 162 -12.20 2.64 8.09
CA THR A 162 -12.51 1.65 9.12
C THR A 162 -11.32 0.74 9.46
N GLY A 163 -10.28 0.73 8.63
CA GLY A 163 -9.09 -0.11 8.82
C GLY A 163 -9.35 -1.63 8.80
N LYS A 164 -10.54 -2.06 8.35
CA LYS A 164 -10.91 -3.49 8.26
C LYS A 164 -10.31 -4.08 6.97
N VAL A 165 -11.04 -4.14 5.88
CA VAL A 165 -10.57 -4.65 4.58
C VAL A 165 -10.50 -3.51 3.59
N MET A 166 -9.29 -3.11 3.20
CA MET A 166 -9.04 -1.93 2.36
C MET A 166 -9.10 -2.28 0.86
N LEU A 167 -10.29 -2.69 0.39
CA LEU A 167 -10.59 -3.03 -1.01
C LEU A 167 -11.81 -2.24 -1.49
N ALA A 168 -11.76 -1.74 -2.72
CA ALA A 168 -12.81 -0.86 -3.27
C ALA A 168 -14.18 -1.52 -3.29
N HIS A 169 -14.27 -2.79 -3.72
CA HIS A 169 -15.54 -3.53 -3.74
C HIS A 169 -16.09 -3.82 -2.33
N VAL A 170 -15.20 -3.99 -1.33
CA VAL A 170 -15.60 -4.10 0.08
C VAL A 170 -16.21 -2.81 0.57
N ALA A 171 -15.57 -1.67 0.28
CA ALA A 171 -16.11 -0.35 0.63
C ALA A 171 -17.49 -0.12 0.01
N SER A 172 -17.70 -0.54 -1.25
CA SER A 172 -19.02 -0.48 -1.91
C SER A 172 -20.05 -1.34 -1.19
N HIS A 173 -19.69 -2.58 -0.80
CA HIS A 173 -20.61 -3.46 -0.06
C HIS A 173 -20.92 -2.92 1.33
N GLN A 174 -19.90 -2.43 2.06
CA GLN A 174 -20.11 -1.72 3.33
C GLN A 174 -21.10 -0.54 3.18
N GLY A 175 -21.02 0.20 2.05
CA GLY A 175 -21.95 1.28 1.73
C GLY A 175 -23.39 0.81 1.60
N LEU A 176 -23.62 -0.34 0.94
CA LEU A 176 -24.95 -0.94 0.83
C LEU A 176 -25.49 -1.37 2.20
N VAL A 177 -24.64 -2.01 3.03
CA VAL A 177 -24.99 -2.39 4.40
C VAL A 177 -25.35 -1.16 5.24
N ALA A 178 -24.57 -0.10 5.18
CA ALA A 178 -24.83 1.14 5.90
C ALA A 178 -26.19 1.77 5.48
N ILE A 179 -26.44 1.87 4.18
CA ILE A 179 -27.69 2.43 3.65
C ILE A 179 -28.90 1.58 4.06
N ASP A 180 -28.80 0.26 3.98
CA ASP A 180 -29.88 -0.63 4.41
C ASP A 180 -30.21 -0.42 5.90
N ASN A 181 -29.21 -0.26 6.76
CA ASN A 181 -29.43 0.02 8.18
C ASN A 181 -30.03 1.42 8.42
N ILE A 182 -29.57 2.44 7.70
CA ILE A 182 -30.18 3.78 7.73
C ILE A 182 -31.68 3.72 7.34
N MET A 183 -32.01 2.84 6.39
CA MET A 183 -33.41 2.61 5.96
C MET A 183 -34.19 1.61 6.84
N GLY A 184 -33.59 1.10 7.92
CA GLY A 184 -34.24 0.22 8.90
C GLY A 184 -34.28 -1.27 8.53
N LYS A 185 -33.48 -1.73 7.54
CA LYS A 185 -33.52 -3.14 7.06
C LYS A 185 -32.73 -4.15 7.90
N LYS A 186 -31.87 -3.71 8.80
CA LYS A 186 -31.05 -4.57 9.70
C LYS A 186 -30.19 -5.60 8.94
N THR A 187 -29.31 -5.14 8.08
CA THR A 187 -28.30 -5.95 7.39
C THR A 187 -26.95 -5.86 8.11
N VAL A 188 -26.13 -6.90 7.97
CA VAL A 188 -24.77 -6.95 8.51
C VAL A 188 -23.76 -7.25 7.42
N MET A 189 -22.52 -6.79 7.61
CA MET A 189 -21.43 -7.06 6.68
C MET A 189 -20.91 -8.49 6.88
N ASP A 190 -20.94 -9.29 5.82
CA ASP A 190 -20.32 -10.61 5.77
C ASP A 190 -18.96 -10.51 5.07
N TYR A 191 -17.87 -10.57 5.85
CA TYR A 191 -16.51 -10.54 5.33
C TYR A 191 -16.04 -11.91 4.81
N HIS A 192 -16.72 -13.02 5.13
CA HIS A 192 -16.34 -14.35 4.63
C HIS A 192 -16.65 -14.52 3.14
N GLY A 193 -17.65 -13.81 2.64
CA GLY A 193 -18.03 -13.85 1.23
C GLY A 193 -17.26 -12.87 0.34
N VAL A 194 -16.24 -12.17 0.86
CA VAL A 194 -15.49 -11.15 0.10
C VAL A 194 -14.35 -11.81 -0.68
N PRO A 195 -14.36 -11.75 -2.03
CA PRO A 195 -13.24 -12.23 -2.82
C PRO A 195 -12.03 -11.32 -2.66
N SER A 196 -10.85 -11.93 -2.61
CA SER A 196 -9.55 -11.25 -2.65
C SER A 196 -8.69 -11.94 -3.71
N ALA A 197 -8.22 -11.19 -4.70
CA ALA A 197 -7.37 -11.67 -5.78
C ALA A 197 -6.24 -10.66 -6.05
#